data_66d66949ebf4cd915f2bd390929c71dd
#
_entry.id   66d66949ebf4cd915f2bd390929c71dd
#
_cell.length_a   1.000
_cell.length_b   1.000
_cell.length_c   1.000
_cell.angle_alpha   90.00
_cell.angle_beta   90.00
_cell.angle_gamma   90.00
#
_symmetry.space_group_name_H-M   'P 1'
#
loop_
_entity.id
_entity.type
_entity.pdbx_description
1 polymer ?
#
loop_
_entity_poly.entity_id
_entity_poly.type
_entity_poly.pdbx_seq_one_letter_code
_entity_poly.pdbx_strand_id
1 'polypeptide(L)'
;MVPTRNAPTDSLVDLLADLVAFPTESRTSNLELIDLYADRAAAAGAVVTVVHGEAGRANLHLRFGPDAPGGVLLSGHTDVVPAGSGWATDPYELTEVDGQLRARGSADMKGFLAAALVLMEATELDALRAPVHLGLSYDEEVGCVGVHGLLDALAEDGSCAPDVVVVGEPTSMRLCNAHAGKVGHHLEVVAAAGHSSRAGIQPSAIHEAAALAVWIHGLNDPSHGISANVGTLHGGVAVNVLAPTCTMEFEVRHTAGTDPDAVLADVLAEVAAVNARLVAVGGHATSLAYIRYPALDTDPALAPVVALGKLVGMGAPGPVGFGTEAGLYADRLGVPAVILGPGDIADAHRPDEFVDPAQLDQCSDVLRRTVDRFCTESEEA
;
A
#
# COMPACT_ATOMS: atom_id res chain seq x y z
N MET A 1 9.84 4.81 -31.07
CA MET A 1 10.69 3.83 -30.38
C MET A 1 11.91 4.56 -29.90
N VAL A 2 11.98 4.86 -28.59
CA VAL A 2 13.16 5.50 -27.98
C VAL A 2 14.32 4.54 -28.19
N PRO A 3 15.49 4.99 -28.63
CA PRO A 3 16.69 4.17 -28.60
C PRO A 3 17.10 3.99 -27.14
N THR A 4 16.53 3.00 -26.47
CA THR A 4 17.02 2.55 -25.17
C THR A 4 18.26 1.72 -25.43
N ARG A 5 19.38 2.07 -24.80
CA ARG A 5 20.41 1.06 -24.52
C ARG A 5 19.68 0.04 -23.66
N ASN A 6 19.63 -1.24 -24.06
CA ASN A 6 19.22 -2.30 -23.15
C ASN A 6 20.04 -2.12 -21.88
N ALA A 7 19.40 -1.65 -20.81
CA ALA A 7 20.01 -1.73 -19.50
C ALA A 7 20.28 -3.23 -19.27
N PRO A 8 21.50 -3.65 -18.97
CA PRO A 8 21.77 -5.06 -18.75
C PRO A 8 20.87 -5.55 -17.61
N THR A 9 20.30 -6.73 -17.72
CA THR A 9 19.56 -7.42 -16.64
C THR A 9 20.38 -7.41 -15.34
N ASP A 10 21.70 -7.49 -15.44
CA ASP A 10 22.64 -7.38 -14.34
C ASP A 10 22.48 -6.09 -13.54
N SER A 11 22.26 -4.93 -14.18
CA SER A 11 22.09 -3.66 -13.47
C SER A 11 20.79 -3.56 -12.66
N LEU A 12 19.73 -4.29 -13.07
CA LEU A 12 18.47 -4.34 -12.33
C LEU A 12 18.60 -5.23 -11.09
N VAL A 13 19.22 -6.40 -11.25
CA VAL A 13 19.48 -7.33 -10.13
C VAL A 13 20.44 -6.69 -9.11
N ASP A 14 21.48 -5.97 -9.59
CA ASP A 14 22.40 -5.25 -8.71
C ASP A 14 21.67 -4.16 -7.91
N LEU A 15 20.82 -3.35 -8.56
CA LEU A 15 20.04 -2.34 -7.84
C LEU A 15 19.03 -2.98 -6.87
N LEU A 16 18.37 -4.06 -7.26
CA LEU A 16 17.50 -4.78 -6.34
C LEU A 16 18.27 -5.28 -5.11
N ALA A 17 19.50 -5.80 -5.31
CA ALA A 17 20.36 -6.22 -4.21
C ALA A 17 20.70 -5.05 -3.26
N ASP A 18 21.03 -3.88 -3.82
CA ASP A 18 21.26 -2.67 -3.03
C ASP A 18 20.00 -2.25 -2.24
N LEU A 19 18.81 -2.28 -2.87
CA LEU A 19 17.56 -1.85 -2.24
C LEU A 19 17.13 -2.80 -1.11
N VAL A 20 17.24 -4.12 -1.30
CA VAL A 20 16.84 -5.08 -0.26
C VAL A 20 17.79 -5.09 0.93
N ALA A 21 19.05 -4.66 0.74
CA ALA A 21 20.03 -4.52 1.82
C ALA A 21 19.64 -3.45 2.86
N PHE A 22 18.74 -2.54 2.53
CA PHE A 22 18.16 -1.62 3.51
C PHE A 22 17.00 -2.28 4.24
N PRO A 23 17.10 -2.56 5.55
CA PRO A 23 16.01 -3.17 6.33
C PRO A 23 14.96 -2.10 6.70
N THR A 24 14.30 -1.54 5.71
CA THR A 24 13.29 -0.50 5.86
C THR A 24 11.96 -1.08 6.35
N GLU A 25 11.97 -1.81 7.47
CA GLU A 25 10.73 -2.28 8.08
C GLU A 25 9.81 -1.10 8.42
N SER A 26 8.50 -1.26 8.23
CA SER A 26 7.53 -0.20 8.50
C SER A 26 7.75 0.44 9.88
N ARG A 27 7.55 1.74 9.96
CA ARG A 27 7.81 2.57 11.14
C ARG A 27 9.29 2.76 11.50
N THR A 28 10.22 2.25 10.70
CA THR A 28 11.66 2.56 10.83
C THR A 28 12.08 3.61 9.80
N SER A 29 13.33 4.10 9.91
CA SER A 29 13.87 5.06 8.95
C SER A 29 14.07 4.41 7.58
N ASN A 30 13.69 5.11 6.51
CA ASN A 30 13.99 4.74 5.12
C ASN A 30 14.96 5.73 4.45
N LEU A 31 15.54 6.68 5.20
CA LEU A 31 16.32 7.79 4.62
C LEU A 31 17.52 7.32 3.81
N GLU A 32 18.24 6.29 4.25
CA GLU A 32 19.41 5.79 3.51
C GLU A 32 19.01 5.23 2.13
N LEU A 33 17.87 4.54 2.05
CA LEU A 33 17.31 4.08 0.78
C LEU A 33 16.85 5.25 -0.09
N ILE A 34 16.19 6.24 0.51
CA ILE A 34 15.74 7.46 -0.18
C ILE A 34 16.93 8.22 -0.74
N ASP A 35 18.02 8.40 0.04
CA ASP A 35 19.23 9.10 -0.39
C ASP A 35 19.89 8.39 -1.58
N LEU A 36 20.05 7.05 -1.51
CA LEU A 36 20.59 6.26 -2.62
C LEU A 36 19.75 6.44 -3.89
N TYR A 37 18.43 6.32 -3.75
CA TYR A 37 17.50 6.39 -4.88
C TYR A 37 17.46 7.80 -5.49
N ALA A 38 17.47 8.84 -4.64
CA ALA A 38 17.48 10.24 -5.04
C ALA A 38 18.76 10.61 -5.77
N ASP A 39 19.93 10.19 -5.26
CA ASP A 39 21.24 10.46 -5.87
C ASP A 39 21.35 9.83 -7.26
N ARG A 40 20.92 8.58 -7.42
CA ARG A 40 20.89 7.90 -8.73
C ARG A 40 19.93 8.59 -9.71
N ALA A 41 18.72 8.93 -9.26
CA ALA A 41 17.74 9.63 -10.07
C ALA A 41 18.24 11.03 -10.49
N ALA A 42 18.86 11.78 -9.59
CA ALA A 42 19.45 13.07 -9.89
C ALA A 42 20.58 12.96 -10.92
N ALA A 43 21.43 11.94 -10.81
CA ALA A 43 22.48 11.65 -11.79
C ALA A 43 21.89 11.29 -13.17
N ALA A 44 20.70 10.68 -13.22
CA ALA A 44 19.95 10.42 -14.44
C ALA A 44 19.14 11.63 -14.95
N GLY A 45 19.22 12.80 -14.27
CA GLY A 45 18.60 14.06 -14.70
C GLY A 45 17.20 14.32 -14.17
N ALA A 46 16.76 13.60 -13.13
CA ALA A 46 15.50 13.88 -12.47
C ALA A 46 15.49 15.21 -11.71
N VAL A 47 14.33 15.85 -11.66
CA VAL A 47 14.02 16.82 -10.61
C VAL A 47 13.58 16.03 -9.38
N VAL A 48 14.26 16.25 -8.25
CA VAL A 48 14.11 15.49 -7.02
C VAL A 48 13.39 16.31 -5.96
N THR A 49 12.34 15.79 -5.37
CA THR A 49 11.64 16.38 -4.23
C THR A 49 11.53 15.35 -3.11
N VAL A 50 12.20 15.61 -1.99
CA VAL A 50 12.09 14.78 -0.78
C VAL A 50 11.03 15.39 0.14
N VAL A 51 10.04 14.60 0.51
CA VAL A 51 8.96 15.00 1.41
C VAL A 51 9.16 14.31 2.76
N HIS A 52 9.79 15.04 3.69
CA HIS A 52 10.08 14.50 5.01
C HIS A 52 8.82 14.27 5.83
N GLY A 53 8.70 13.07 6.39
CA GLY A 53 7.73 12.67 7.38
C GLY A 53 8.28 12.67 8.79
N GLU A 54 7.57 12.05 9.71
CA GLU A 54 7.98 11.91 11.11
C GLU A 54 9.03 10.81 11.29
N ALA A 55 9.78 10.88 12.39
CA ALA A 55 10.68 9.84 12.89
C ALA A 55 11.72 9.33 11.86
N GLY A 56 12.28 10.21 11.03
CA GLY A 56 13.33 9.84 10.08
C GLY A 56 12.82 9.04 8.90
N ARG A 57 11.58 9.28 8.45
CA ARG A 57 11.01 8.72 7.23
C ARG A 57 10.79 9.83 6.21
N ALA A 58 10.83 9.47 4.93
CA ALA A 58 10.54 10.41 3.85
C ALA A 58 9.86 9.70 2.66
N ASN A 59 9.02 10.45 1.97
CA ASN A 59 8.60 10.12 0.61
C ASN A 59 9.54 10.77 -0.39
N LEU A 60 9.56 10.26 -1.61
CA LEU A 60 10.33 10.80 -2.70
C LEU A 60 9.44 10.99 -3.92
N HIS A 61 9.46 12.18 -4.51
CA HIS A 61 8.91 12.45 -5.83
C HIS A 61 10.02 12.80 -6.80
N LEU A 62 10.04 12.13 -7.92
CA LEU A 62 10.98 12.35 -9.01
C LEU A 62 10.20 12.70 -10.28
N ARG A 63 10.67 13.71 -11.02
CA ARG A 63 10.15 14.04 -12.34
C ARG A 63 11.29 13.96 -13.37
N PHE A 64 11.09 13.12 -14.36
CA PHE A 64 11.96 13.00 -15.53
C PHE A 64 11.25 13.63 -16.75
N GLY A 65 12.00 14.40 -17.55
CA GLY A 65 11.48 15.06 -18.73
C GLY A 65 10.83 16.43 -18.45
N PRO A 66 9.91 16.88 -19.31
CA PRO A 66 9.39 18.24 -19.28
C PRO A 66 8.52 18.53 -18.05
N ASP A 67 8.40 19.81 -17.71
CA ASP A 67 7.45 20.32 -16.74
C ASP A 67 6.11 20.60 -17.47
N ALA A 68 5.29 19.56 -17.58
CA ALA A 68 4.07 19.58 -18.36
C ALA A 68 3.05 18.58 -17.79
N PRO A 69 1.74 18.77 -18.03
CA PRO A 69 0.74 17.74 -17.71
C PRO A 69 0.86 16.52 -18.62
N GLY A 70 0.20 15.42 -18.25
CA GLY A 70 0.20 14.15 -18.98
C GLY A 70 1.31 13.22 -18.54
N GLY A 71 1.53 12.17 -19.31
CA GLY A 71 2.53 11.14 -19.01
C GLY A 71 2.07 10.11 -18.00
N VAL A 72 2.99 9.53 -17.24
CA VAL A 72 2.72 8.45 -16.31
C VAL A 72 3.34 8.72 -14.93
N LEU A 73 2.63 8.34 -13.87
CA LEU A 73 3.19 8.25 -12.54
C LEU A 73 3.35 6.77 -12.17
N LEU A 74 4.58 6.34 -11.91
CA LEU A 74 4.92 5.03 -11.38
C LEU A 74 5.09 5.16 -9.87
N SER A 75 4.34 4.38 -9.10
CA SER A 75 4.34 4.48 -7.64
C SER A 75 4.66 3.17 -6.96
N GLY A 76 5.33 3.27 -5.81
CA GLY A 76 5.56 2.15 -4.93
C GLY A 76 6.07 2.57 -3.56
N HIS A 77 5.98 1.65 -2.60
CA HIS A 77 6.45 1.87 -1.25
C HIS A 77 7.88 1.36 -1.03
N THR A 78 8.56 1.96 -0.07
CA THR A 78 9.94 1.62 0.29
C THR A 78 10.04 0.74 1.53
N ASP A 79 8.98 0.71 2.32
CA ASP A 79 8.93 -0.11 3.52
C ASP A 79 8.62 -1.57 3.21
N VAL A 80 8.87 -2.42 4.17
CA VAL A 80 8.61 -3.86 4.12
C VAL A 80 8.07 -4.32 5.47
N VAL A 81 7.27 -5.40 5.47
CA VAL A 81 6.89 -6.04 6.73
C VAL A 81 8.12 -6.64 7.42
N PRO A 82 8.12 -6.79 8.77
CA PRO A 82 9.21 -7.43 9.49
C PRO A 82 9.57 -8.79 8.90
N ALA A 83 10.87 -9.07 8.80
CA ALA A 83 11.34 -10.33 8.22
C ALA A 83 10.81 -11.55 8.99
N GLY A 84 10.73 -11.46 10.31
CA GLY A 84 10.32 -12.58 11.16
C GLY A 84 11.37 -13.69 11.20
N SER A 85 10.92 -14.93 11.40
CA SER A 85 11.79 -16.10 11.51
C SER A 85 11.45 -17.17 10.47
N GLY A 86 12.36 -18.10 10.23
CA GLY A 86 12.13 -19.23 9.33
C GLY A 86 12.73 -19.07 7.94
N TRP A 87 13.53 -18.04 7.70
CA TRP A 87 14.26 -17.84 6.45
C TRP A 87 15.37 -18.86 6.28
N ALA A 88 15.58 -19.35 5.06
CA ALA A 88 16.70 -20.20 4.68
C ALA A 88 17.96 -19.39 4.32
N THR A 89 17.79 -18.12 3.94
CA THR A 89 18.88 -17.17 3.62
C THR A 89 18.74 -15.91 4.50
N ASP A 90 19.69 -14.98 4.44
CA ASP A 90 19.53 -13.68 5.08
C ASP A 90 18.40 -12.91 4.37
N PRO A 91 17.35 -12.43 5.08
CA PRO A 91 16.24 -11.72 4.48
C PRO A 91 16.61 -10.39 3.83
N TYR A 92 17.75 -9.80 4.19
CA TYR A 92 18.24 -8.52 3.66
C TYR A 92 19.47 -8.67 2.76
N GLU A 93 19.75 -9.88 2.27
CA GLU A 93 20.75 -10.17 1.26
C GLU A 93 20.10 -10.89 0.07
N LEU A 94 20.09 -10.23 -1.10
CA LEU A 94 19.49 -10.84 -2.29
C LEU A 94 20.25 -12.10 -2.68
N THR A 95 19.59 -13.24 -2.60
CA THR A 95 20.19 -14.55 -2.84
C THR A 95 19.43 -15.27 -3.94
N GLU A 96 20.14 -15.74 -4.97
CA GLU A 96 19.55 -16.60 -5.99
C GLU A 96 19.51 -18.06 -5.50
N VAL A 97 18.30 -18.62 -5.41
CA VAL A 97 18.05 -20.02 -5.04
C VAL A 97 17.06 -20.62 -6.02
N ASP A 98 17.44 -21.69 -6.71
CA ASP A 98 16.61 -22.42 -7.68
C ASP A 98 16.04 -21.50 -8.79
N GLY A 99 16.80 -20.48 -9.20
CA GLY A 99 16.42 -19.51 -10.21
C GLY A 99 15.47 -18.41 -9.73
N GLN A 100 15.23 -18.30 -8.41
CA GLN A 100 14.45 -17.27 -7.77
C GLN A 100 15.36 -16.28 -7.01
N LEU A 101 15.05 -15.00 -7.06
CA LEU A 101 15.74 -13.95 -6.31
C LEU A 101 15.02 -13.75 -4.98
N ARG A 102 15.63 -14.25 -3.90
CA ARG A 102 15.02 -14.27 -2.55
C ARG A 102 15.55 -13.14 -1.70
N ALA A 103 14.67 -12.31 -1.18
CA ALA A 103 14.90 -11.34 -0.09
C ALA A 103 13.56 -10.77 0.37
N ARG A 104 13.50 -10.20 1.58
CA ARG A 104 12.36 -9.38 2.03
C ARG A 104 12.24 -8.13 1.17
N GLY A 105 11.04 -7.90 0.60
CA GLY A 105 10.77 -6.80 -0.31
C GLY A 105 11.20 -7.05 -1.76
N SER A 106 11.70 -8.25 -2.10
CA SER A 106 12.05 -8.56 -3.50
C SER A 106 10.82 -8.60 -4.40
N ALA A 107 9.69 -9.13 -3.89
CA ALA A 107 8.39 -9.11 -4.56
C ALA A 107 7.57 -7.87 -4.15
N ASP A 108 7.58 -7.50 -2.88
CA ASP A 108 6.73 -6.48 -2.30
C ASP A 108 7.55 -5.35 -1.64
N MET A 109 7.93 -4.27 -2.37
CA MET A 109 7.81 -4.18 -3.82
C MET A 109 9.08 -3.54 -4.44
N LYS A 110 10.27 -3.78 -3.82
CA LYS A 110 11.54 -3.19 -4.25
C LYS A 110 11.97 -3.65 -5.65
N GLY A 111 11.48 -4.82 -6.12
CA GLY A 111 11.68 -5.28 -7.49
C GLY A 111 11.10 -4.31 -8.53
N PHE A 112 9.90 -3.80 -8.29
CA PHE A 112 9.30 -2.76 -9.13
C PHE A 112 10.09 -1.45 -9.07
N LEU A 113 10.49 -1.02 -7.86
CA LEU A 113 11.29 0.21 -7.69
C LEU A 113 12.61 0.12 -8.45
N ALA A 114 13.30 -1.02 -8.38
CA ALA A 114 14.53 -1.24 -9.13
C ALA A 114 14.29 -1.15 -10.65
N ALA A 115 13.24 -1.81 -11.16
CA ALA A 115 12.90 -1.78 -12.58
C ALA A 115 12.59 -0.35 -13.08
N ALA A 116 11.83 0.43 -12.28
CA ALA A 116 11.47 1.80 -12.62
C ALA A 116 12.69 2.73 -12.70
N LEU A 117 13.61 2.67 -11.73
CA LEU A 117 14.79 3.53 -11.73
C LEU A 117 15.77 3.16 -12.84
N VAL A 118 16.07 1.87 -13.03
CA VAL A 118 16.97 1.40 -14.10
C VAL A 118 16.44 1.78 -15.48
N LEU A 119 15.12 1.72 -15.69
CA LEU A 119 14.50 2.21 -16.90
C LEU A 119 14.79 3.70 -17.12
N MET A 120 14.63 4.52 -16.08
CA MET A 120 14.84 5.97 -16.21
C MET A 120 16.31 6.35 -16.42
N GLU A 121 17.25 5.62 -15.80
CA GLU A 121 18.68 5.76 -16.05
C GLU A 121 19.08 5.46 -17.51
N ALA A 122 18.31 4.59 -18.17
CA ALA A 122 18.54 4.22 -19.58
C ALA A 122 17.74 5.08 -20.57
N THR A 123 16.83 5.95 -20.09
CA THR A 123 15.93 6.73 -20.95
C THR A 123 16.60 8.04 -21.39
N GLU A 124 16.50 8.35 -22.68
CA GLU A 124 16.91 9.63 -23.25
C GLU A 124 15.84 10.69 -22.92
N LEU A 125 16.09 11.55 -21.92
CA LEU A 125 15.11 12.50 -21.41
C LEU A 125 14.64 13.52 -22.44
N ASP A 126 15.51 13.91 -23.38
CA ASP A 126 15.19 14.85 -24.47
C ASP A 126 14.16 14.26 -25.48
N ALA A 127 13.95 12.96 -25.46
CA ALA A 127 12.92 12.29 -26.27
C ALA A 127 11.53 12.34 -25.61
N LEU A 128 11.46 12.66 -24.31
CA LEU A 128 10.20 12.72 -23.58
C LEU A 128 9.41 13.99 -23.94
N ARG A 129 8.15 13.84 -24.30
CA ARG A 129 7.19 14.92 -24.60
C ARG A 129 6.26 15.21 -23.44
N ALA A 130 6.05 14.20 -22.58
CA ALA A 130 5.36 14.31 -21.32
C ALA A 130 6.24 13.70 -20.21
N PRO A 131 6.05 14.10 -18.94
CA PRO A 131 6.89 13.63 -17.86
C PRO A 131 6.66 12.17 -17.48
N VAL A 132 7.71 11.53 -16.96
CA VAL A 132 7.59 10.33 -16.13
C VAL A 132 7.80 10.76 -14.70
N HIS A 133 6.80 10.50 -13.85
CA HIS A 133 6.90 10.71 -12.42
C HIS A 133 7.17 9.36 -11.74
N LEU A 134 8.06 9.35 -10.72
CA LEU A 134 8.18 8.25 -9.77
C LEU A 134 7.79 8.79 -8.39
N GLY A 135 6.88 8.07 -7.71
CA GLY A 135 6.46 8.36 -6.35
C GLY A 135 6.84 7.20 -5.44
N LEU A 136 7.66 7.46 -4.43
CA LEU A 136 8.04 6.48 -3.43
C LEU A 136 7.49 6.88 -2.08
N SER A 137 6.74 6.00 -1.44
CA SER A 137 6.13 6.20 -0.13
C SER A 137 6.82 5.37 0.96
N TYR A 138 6.44 5.61 2.21
CA TYR A 138 6.81 4.83 3.38
C TYR A 138 5.55 4.45 4.17
N ASP A 139 5.66 3.41 5.02
CA ASP A 139 4.58 2.93 5.89
C ASP A 139 3.29 2.58 5.12
N GLU A 140 3.42 2.04 3.90
CA GLU A 140 2.30 1.48 3.16
C GLU A 140 1.71 0.29 3.91
N GLU A 141 2.56 -0.65 4.33
CA GLU A 141 2.25 -1.93 4.95
C GLU A 141 1.49 -1.83 6.29
N VAL A 142 1.49 -0.65 6.87
CA VAL A 142 0.76 -0.35 8.11
C VAL A 142 -0.45 0.57 7.87
N GLY A 143 -0.93 0.61 6.62
CA GLY A 143 -2.19 1.24 6.22
C GLY A 143 -2.05 2.47 5.35
N CYS A 144 -1.08 2.52 4.44
CA CYS A 144 -0.85 3.60 3.47
C CYS A 144 -0.66 4.97 4.17
N VAL A 145 0.06 4.98 5.31
CA VAL A 145 0.13 6.18 6.17
C VAL A 145 1.00 7.26 5.56
N GLY A 146 2.14 6.88 4.98
CA GLY A 146 3.14 7.84 4.50
C GLY A 146 2.75 8.55 3.22
N VAL A 147 2.01 7.92 2.34
CA VAL A 147 1.68 8.44 1.00
C VAL A 147 0.88 9.76 1.03
N HIS A 148 0.17 10.05 2.13
CA HIS A 148 -0.61 11.29 2.23
C HIS A 148 0.26 12.54 2.04
N GLY A 149 1.46 12.58 2.66
CA GLY A 149 2.40 13.69 2.47
C GLY A 149 2.91 13.79 1.02
N LEU A 150 3.13 12.66 0.35
CA LEU A 150 3.48 12.63 -1.06
C LEU A 150 2.35 13.18 -1.93
N LEU A 151 1.12 12.74 -1.69
CA LEU A 151 -0.06 13.20 -2.43
C LEU A 151 -0.33 14.70 -2.24
N ASP A 152 -0.10 15.23 -1.04
CA ASP A 152 -0.19 16.66 -0.78
C ASP A 152 0.84 17.44 -1.62
N ALA A 153 2.10 16.98 -1.64
CA ALA A 153 3.16 17.59 -2.44
C ALA A 153 2.87 17.52 -3.95
N LEU A 154 2.36 16.39 -4.45
CA LEU A 154 1.96 16.24 -5.86
C LEU A 154 0.80 17.14 -6.25
N ALA A 155 -0.18 17.33 -5.36
CA ALA A 155 -1.33 18.20 -5.59
C ALA A 155 -0.92 19.69 -5.57
N GLU A 156 0.05 20.07 -4.72
CA GLU A 156 0.57 21.43 -4.63
C GLU A 156 1.46 21.80 -5.82
N ASP A 157 2.18 20.86 -6.39
CA ASP A 157 3.04 21.07 -7.57
C ASP A 157 2.24 21.49 -8.81
N GLY A 158 0.96 21.14 -8.92
CA GLY A 158 0.07 21.54 -10.00
C GLY A 158 0.50 21.10 -11.41
N SER A 159 1.75 20.69 -11.60
CA SER A 159 2.29 20.11 -12.84
C SER A 159 2.14 18.60 -12.87
N CYS A 160 1.98 17.94 -11.72
CA CYS A 160 1.78 16.52 -11.63
C CYS A 160 0.32 16.12 -11.93
N ALA A 161 -0.03 16.07 -13.21
CA ALA A 161 -1.33 15.62 -13.71
C ALA A 161 -1.14 14.49 -14.73
N PRO A 162 -0.72 13.29 -14.29
CA PRO A 162 -0.45 12.17 -15.19
C PRO A 162 -1.73 11.64 -15.84
N ASP A 163 -1.61 11.03 -17.01
CA ASP A 163 -2.74 10.36 -17.69
C ASP A 163 -3.18 9.09 -16.94
N VAL A 164 -2.24 8.48 -16.23
CA VAL A 164 -2.48 7.27 -15.43
C VAL A 164 -1.41 7.11 -14.35
N VAL A 165 -1.83 6.53 -13.21
CA VAL A 165 -0.94 6.06 -12.14
C VAL A 165 -0.83 4.55 -12.22
N VAL A 166 0.40 4.02 -12.16
CA VAL A 166 0.69 2.59 -12.06
C VAL A 166 1.35 2.32 -10.71
N VAL A 167 0.64 1.63 -9.82
CA VAL A 167 1.16 1.19 -8.53
C VAL A 167 1.74 -0.22 -8.68
N GLY A 168 3.01 -0.37 -8.32
CA GLY A 168 3.84 -1.52 -8.71
C GLY A 168 3.74 -2.74 -7.81
N GLU A 169 2.61 -2.97 -7.18
CA GLU A 169 2.36 -4.10 -6.28
C GLU A 169 2.41 -5.47 -6.99
N PRO A 170 2.74 -6.55 -6.26
CA PRO A 170 2.96 -7.87 -6.83
C PRO A 170 1.67 -8.52 -7.36
N THR A 171 1.42 -8.34 -8.64
CA THR A 171 0.26 -8.89 -9.35
C THR A 171 0.62 -10.01 -10.33
N SER A 172 1.84 -10.54 -10.28
CA SER A 172 2.39 -11.45 -11.30
C SER A 172 2.28 -10.85 -12.71
N MET A 173 2.57 -9.54 -12.83
CA MET A 173 2.46 -8.75 -14.06
C MET A 173 1.04 -8.77 -14.68
N ARG A 174 0.00 -9.00 -13.91
CA ARG A 174 -1.40 -8.85 -14.34
C ARG A 174 -1.88 -7.43 -14.06
N LEU A 175 -2.47 -6.80 -15.07
CA LEU A 175 -3.10 -5.49 -14.88
C LEU A 175 -4.35 -5.65 -14.03
N CYS A 176 -4.43 -4.89 -12.93
CA CYS A 176 -5.58 -4.86 -12.03
C CYS A 176 -6.08 -3.43 -11.85
N ASN A 177 -7.40 -3.28 -11.72
CA ASN A 177 -8.07 -1.97 -11.71
C ASN A 177 -8.95 -1.74 -10.49
N ALA A 178 -9.02 -2.69 -9.57
CA ALA A 178 -9.91 -2.60 -8.41
C ALA A 178 -9.34 -3.29 -7.18
N HIS A 179 -9.62 -2.72 -6.01
CA HIS A 179 -9.42 -3.34 -4.70
C HIS A 179 -10.40 -2.79 -3.66
N ALA A 180 -10.59 -3.51 -2.55
CA ALA A 180 -11.41 -3.03 -1.45
C ALA A 180 -10.71 -1.90 -0.68
N GLY A 181 -11.48 -0.91 -0.25
CA GLY A 181 -11.07 0.05 0.76
C GLY A 181 -11.10 -0.56 2.15
N LYS A 182 -10.48 0.11 3.10
CA LYS A 182 -10.34 -0.36 4.49
C LYS A 182 -10.44 0.78 5.48
N VAL A 183 -11.15 0.53 6.60
CA VAL A 183 -11.06 1.36 7.79
C VAL A 183 -10.76 0.45 8.98
N GLY A 184 -9.67 0.72 9.70
CA GLY A 184 -9.26 0.00 10.90
C GLY A 184 -9.44 0.83 12.15
N HIS A 185 -9.93 0.21 13.22
CA HIS A 185 -10.19 0.85 14.50
C HIS A 185 -9.53 0.09 15.65
N HIS A 186 -8.96 0.86 16.59
CA HIS A 186 -8.61 0.40 17.91
C HIS A 186 -9.74 0.78 18.89
N LEU A 187 -10.24 -0.22 19.60
CA LEU A 187 -11.32 -0.06 20.59
C LEU A 187 -10.80 -0.44 21.97
N GLU A 188 -11.05 0.41 22.95
CA GLU A 188 -10.75 0.16 24.35
C GLU A 188 -12.04 0.19 25.18
N VAL A 189 -12.18 -0.79 26.06
CA VAL A 189 -13.23 -0.87 27.07
C VAL A 189 -12.60 -0.91 28.45
N VAL A 190 -13.01 -0.01 29.31
CA VAL A 190 -12.59 0.07 30.71
C VAL A 190 -13.79 -0.08 31.62
N ALA A 191 -13.68 -0.93 32.64
CA ALA A 191 -14.69 -1.16 33.66
C ALA A 191 -14.05 -1.25 35.06
N ALA A 192 -14.85 -1.20 36.10
CA ALA A 192 -14.32 -1.39 37.46
C ALA A 192 -13.96 -2.88 37.68
N ALA A 193 -12.77 -3.13 38.23
CA ALA A 193 -12.41 -4.47 38.67
C ALA A 193 -13.35 -4.90 39.82
N GLY A 194 -13.63 -6.23 39.86
CA GLY A 194 -14.51 -6.78 40.88
C GLY A 194 -14.36 -8.27 41.06
N HIS A 195 -14.91 -8.80 42.11
CA HIS A 195 -14.94 -10.26 42.31
C HIS A 195 -15.94 -10.91 41.34
N SER A 196 -15.58 -12.04 40.76
CA SER A 196 -16.38 -12.74 39.73
C SER A 196 -17.81 -13.10 40.19
N SER A 197 -18.05 -13.24 41.49
CA SER A 197 -19.40 -13.46 42.06
C SER A 197 -20.39 -12.31 41.76
N ARG A 198 -19.89 -11.16 41.34
CA ARG A 198 -20.71 -9.99 40.95
C ARG A 198 -21.00 -9.94 39.42
N ALA A 199 -20.59 -10.98 38.66
CA ALA A 199 -20.94 -11.09 37.28
C ALA A 199 -22.48 -11.05 37.09
N GLY A 200 -22.97 -10.28 36.15
CA GLY A 200 -24.40 -10.03 35.96
C GLY A 200 -24.99 -8.85 36.81
N ILE A 201 -24.22 -8.31 37.75
CA ILE A 201 -24.60 -7.10 38.55
C ILE A 201 -23.65 -5.94 38.18
N GLN A 202 -22.38 -6.27 37.91
CA GLN A 202 -21.33 -5.32 37.56
C GLN A 202 -20.77 -5.64 36.20
N PRO A 203 -20.55 -4.65 35.30
CA PRO A 203 -19.99 -4.90 33.99
C PRO A 203 -18.54 -5.41 34.04
N SER A 204 -18.16 -6.18 33.03
CA SER A 204 -16.79 -6.65 32.80
C SER A 204 -16.34 -6.17 31.42
N ALA A 205 -15.17 -5.57 31.32
CA ALA A 205 -14.65 -5.06 30.06
C ALA A 205 -14.61 -6.14 28.96
N ILE A 206 -14.25 -7.38 29.30
CA ILE A 206 -14.28 -8.50 28.34
C ILE A 206 -15.69 -8.79 27.83
N HIS A 207 -16.70 -8.78 28.69
CA HIS A 207 -18.07 -9.10 28.29
C HIS A 207 -18.64 -8.02 27.34
N GLU A 208 -18.38 -6.75 27.63
CA GLU A 208 -18.80 -5.63 26.77
C GLU A 208 -18.07 -5.67 25.42
N ALA A 209 -16.74 -5.88 25.44
CA ALA A 209 -15.94 -5.99 24.20
C ALA A 209 -16.34 -7.22 23.37
N ALA A 210 -16.58 -8.37 24.00
CA ALA A 210 -17.03 -9.57 23.31
C ALA A 210 -18.40 -9.39 22.66
N ALA A 211 -19.34 -8.70 23.32
CA ALA A 211 -20.64 -8.36 22.74
C ALA A 211 -20.48 -7.47 21.51
N LEU A 212 -19.63 -6.44 21.58
CA LEU A 212 -19.28 -5.60 20.44
C LEU A 212 -18.63 -6.40 19.31
N ALA A 213 -17.71 -7.33 19.63
CA ALA A 213 -17.05 -8.16 18.63
C ALA A 213 -18.05 -9.02 17.84
N VAL A 214 -19.01 -9.64 18.53
CA VAL A 214 -20.09 -10.42 17.87
C VAL A 214 -20.99 -9.52 17.04
N TRP A 215 -21.29 -8.32 17.53
CA TRP A 215 -22.12 -7.37 16.80
C TRP A 215 -21.41 -6.86 15.54
N ILE A 216 -20.11 -6.48 15.62
CA ILE A 216 -19.29 -6.06 14.49
C ILE A 216 -19.21 -7.17 13.44
N HIS A 217 -19.01 -8.44 13.85
CA HIS A 217 -19.03 -9.56 12.93
C HIS A 217 -20.37 -9.69 12.19
N GLY A 218 -21.46 -9.31 12.82
CA GLY A 218 -22.81 -9.30 12.22
C GLY A 218 -23.00 -8.25 11.11
N LEU A 219 -22.06 -7.30 10.94
CA LEU A 219 -22.11 -6.29 9.88
C LEU A 219 -21.67 -6.87 8.51
N ASN A 220 -21.14 -8.08 8.46
CA ASN A 220 -20.74 -8.70 7.21
C ASN A 220 -21.93 -8.77 6.24
N ASP A 221 -21.80 -8.10 5.10
CA ASP A 221 -22.77 -8.10 4.01
C ASP A 221 -22.05 -8.16 2.65
N PRO A 222 -21.66 -9.37 2.20
CA PRO A 222 -21.01 -9.53 0.91
C PRO A 222 -21.84 -9.05 -0.29
N SER A 223 -23.17 -8.98 -0.15
CA SER A 223 -24.05 -8.50 -1.22
C SER A 223 -23.94 -6.98 -1.44
N HIS A 224 -23.52 -6.25 -0.41
CA HIS A 224 -23.22 -4.82 -0.47
C HIS A 224 -21.71 -4.52 -0.37
N GLY A 225 -20.86 -5.53 -0.54
CA GLY A 225 -19.43 -5.38 -0.55
C GLY A 225 -18.82 -4.98 0.80
N ILE A 226 -19.45 -5.40 1.91
CA ILE A 226 -18.97 -5.11 3.27
C ILE A 226 -18.40 -6.38 3.89
N SER A 227 -17.19 -6.26 4.42
CA SER A 227 -16.55 -7.30 5.25
C SER A 227 -16.02 -6.66 6.54
N ALA A 228 -16.49 -7.15 7.69
CA ALA A 228 -16.06 -6.71 9.00
C ALA A 228 -15.38 -7.85 9.76
N ASN A 229 -14.19 -7.58 10.28
CA ASN A 229 -13.38 -8.57 11.00
C ASN A 229 -12.84 -7.98 12.30
N VAL A 230 -12.95 -8.76 13.38
CA VAL A 230 -12.24 -8.48 14.63
C VAL A 230 -10.97 -9.31 14.65
N GLY A 231 -9.82 -8.64 14.50
CA GLY A 231 -8.51 -9.29 14.37
C GLY A 231 -7.91 -9.67 15.72
N THR A 232 -8.05 -8.77 16.73
CA THR A 232 -7.51 -9.01 18.07
C THR A 232 -8.52 -8.68 19.16
N LEU A 233 -8.44 -9.39 20.29
CA LEU A 233 -9.20 -9.09 21.51
C LEU A 233 -8.39 -9.55 22.70
N HIS A 234 -7.97 -8.59 23.55
CA HIS A 234 -7.11 -8.83 24.69
C HIS A 234 -7.69 -8.22 25.96
N GLY A 235 -7.77 -8.99 27.05
CA GLY A 235 -8.28 -8.45 28.30
C GLY A 235 -8.27 -9.42 29.47
N GLY A 236 -8.54 -8.87 30.65
CA GLY A 236 -8.61 -9.63 31.89
C GLY A 236 -7.26 -9.93 32.54
N VAL A 237 -7.32 -10.35 33.81
CA VAL A 237 -6.13 -10.63 34.63
C VAL A 237 -6.20 -12.00 35.31
N ALA A 238 -7.41 -12.48 35.70
CA ALA A 238 -7.62 -13.77 36.34
C ALA A 238 -9.08 -14.21 36.21
N VAL A 239 -9.33 -15.52 36.27
CA VAL A 239 -10.66 -16.12 36.10
C VAL A 239 -11.69 -15.67 37.14
N ASN A 240 -11.24 -15.33 38.35
CA ASN A 240 -12.09 -14.91 39.48
C ASN A 240 -12.18 -13.38 39.63
N VAL A 241 -11.75 -12.61 38.62
CA VAL A 241 -11.78 -11.14 38.59
C VAL A 241 -12.61 -10.67 37.39
N LEU A 242 -13.56 -9.75 37.62
CA LEU A 242 -14.19 -9.02 36.53
C LEU A 242 -13.14 -8.17 35.84
N ALA A 243 -12.98 -8.36 34.54
CA ALA A 243 -11.91 -7.73 33.77
C ALA A 243 -12.04 -6.20 33.80
N PRO A 244 -10.98 -5.48 34.24
CA PRO A 244 -11.01 -4.01 34.27
C PRO A 244 -10.79 -3.37 32.90
N THR A 245 -10.08 -4.06 32.00
CA THR A 245 -9.76 -3.55 30.65
C THR A 245 -9.91 -4.65 29.61
N CYS A 246 -10.30 -4.24 28.40
CA CYS A 246 -10.23 -5.06 27.21
C CYS A 246 -9.96 -4.17 26.02
N THR A 247 -8.99 -4.54 25.18
CA THR A 247 -8.69 -3.88 23.91
C THR A 247 -9.06 -4.79 22.75
N MET A 248 -9.45 -4.20 21.64
CA MET A 248 -9.85 -4.90 20.43
C MET A 248 -9.41 -4.10 19.21
N GLU A 249 -8.89 -4.78 18.20
CA GLU A 249 -8.70 -4.19 16.89
C GLU A 249 -9.65 -4.85 15.88
N PHE A 250 -10.33 -4.03 15.12
CA PHE A 250 -11.22 -4.48 14.06
C PHE A 250 -11.05 -3.66 12.79
N GLU A 251 -11.41 -4.24 11.66
CA GLU A 251 -11.45 -3.56 10.38
C GLU A 251 -12.78 -3.75 9.68
N VAL A 252 -13.15 -2.75 8.90
CA VAL A 252 -14.23 -2.81 7.91
C VAL A 252 -13.60 -2.61 6.54
N ARG A 253 -13.76 -3.59 5.66
CA ARG A 253 -13.43 -3.48 4.24
C ARG A 253 -14.69 -3.22 3.45
N HIS A 254 -14.57 -2.42 2.40
CA HIS A 254 -15.70 -2.04 1.56
C HIS A 254 -15.30 -2.00 0.08
N THR A 255 -16.23 -2.32 -0.80
CA THR A 255 -16.04 -2.11 -2.24
C THR A 255 -16.35 -0.67 -2.63
N ALA A 256 -15.96 -0.27 -3.83
CA ALA A 256 -16.36 1.03 -4.39
C ALA A 256 -17.89 1.14 -4.45
N GLY A 257 -18.39 2.34 -4.19
CA GLY A 257 -19.83 2.62 -4.11
C GLY A 257 -20.46 2.33 -2.75
N THR A 258 -19.76 1.66 -1.83
CA THR A 258 -20.18 1.50 -0.44
C THR A 258 -19.61 2.64 0.39
N ASP A 259 -20.46 3.34 1.14
CA ASP A 259 -20.03 4.37 2.08
C ASP A 259 -19.58 3.73 3.41
N PRO A 260 -18.26 3.67 3.72
CA PRO A 260 -17.78 3.09 4.96
C PRO A 260 -18.21 3.90 6.19
N ASP A 261 -18.46 5.21 6.06
CA ASP A 261 -18.87 6.04 7.19
C ASP A 261 -20.29 5.71 7.64
N ALA A 262 -21.17 5.30 6.75
CA ALA A 262 -22.49 4.81 7.12
C ALA A 262 -22.39 3.53 7.98
N VAL A 263 -21.53 2.58 7.60
CA VAL A 263 -21.29 1.34 8.37
C VAL A 263 -20.65 1.66 9.71
N LEU A 264 -19.66 2.55 9.73
CA LEU A 264 -18.97 2.96 10.96
C LEU A 264 -19.85 3.76 11.90
N ALA A 265 -20.81 4.55 11.40
CA ALA A 265 -21.76 5.28 12.25
C ALA A 265 -22.55 4.31 13.15
N ASP A 266 -22.96 3.17 12.63
CA ASP A 266 -23.63 2.13 13.42
C ASP A 266 -22.70 1.53 14.47
N VAL A 267 -21.42 1.26 14.11
CA VAL A 267 -20.39 0.79 15.07
C VAL A 267 -20.20 1.81 16.20
N LEU A 268 -20.00 3.07 15.83
CA LEU A 268 -19.75 4.14 16.80
C LEU A 268 -20.97 4.41 17.71
N ALA A 269 -22.19 4.25 17.17
CA ALA A 269 -23.41 4.35 17.95
C ALA A 269 -23.49 3.23 19.00
N GLU A 270 -23.15 1.98 18.65
CA GLU A 270 -23.13 0.88 19.60
C GLU A 270 -22.01 1.05 20.66
N VAL A 271 -20.82 1.50 20.26
CA VAL A 271 -19.74 1.85 21.19
C VAL A 271 -20.20 2.96 22.15
N ALA A 272 -20.88 3.98 21.66
CA ALA A 272 -21.45 5.04 22.50
C ALA A 272 -22.49 4.53 23.48
N ALA A 273 -23.33 3.56 23.10
CA ALA A 273 -24.30 2.93 23.98
C ALA A 273 -23.61 2.11 25.09
N VAL A 274 -22.54 1.38 24.78
CA VAL A 274 -21.69 0.69 25.76
C VAL A 274 -21.04 1.73 26.71
N ASN A 275 -20.46 2.80 26.14
CA ASN A 275 -19.84 3.87 26.94
C ASN A 275 -20.83 4.49 27.93
N ALA A 276 -22.04 4.79 27.52
CA ALA A 276 -23.07 5.36 28.39
C ALA A 276 -23.39 4.47 29.60
N ARG A 277 -23.42 3.14 29.41
CA ARG A 277 -23.61 2.16 30.51
C ARG A 277 -22.41 2.13 31.45
N LEU A 278 -21.19 2.20 30.92
CA LEU A 278 -19.95 2.11 31.69
C LEU A 278 -19.66 3.37 32.49
N VAL A 279 -19.89 4.56 31.92
CA VAL A 279 -19.69 5.84 32.60
C VAL A 279 -20.47 5.91 33.90
N ALA A 280 -21.67 5.35 33.95
CA ALA A 280 -22.51 5.30 35.17
C ALA A 280 -21.85 4.52 36.33
N VAL A 281 -20.84 3.70 36.05
CA VAL A 281 -20.11 2.88 37.03
C VAL A 281 -18.60 3.17 37.06
N GLY A 282 -18.19 4.31 36.48
CA GLY A 282 -16.80 4.77 36.49
C GLY A 282 -15.89 4.18 35.43
N GLY A 283 -16.46 3.56 34.38
CA GLY A 283 -15.73 3.04 33.22
C GLY A 283 -15.94 3.90 31.98
N HIS A 284 -15.42 3.40 30.83
CA HIS A 284 -15.66 4.00 29.50
C HIS A 284 -15.44 2.99 28.37
N ALA A 285 -15.91 3.34 27.19
CA ALA A 285 -15.56 2.67 25.92
C ALA A 285 -15.25 3.73 24.86
N THR A 286 -14.16 3.53 24.14
CA THR A 286 -13.71 4.44 23.07
C THR A 286 -13.27 3.65 21.85
N SER A 287 -13.44 4.26 20.66
CA SER A 287 -12.98 3.69 19.39
C SER A 287 -12.28 4.79 18.58
N LEU A 288 -11.06 4.49 18.11
CA LEU A 288 -10.24 5.42 17.33
C LEU A 288 -9.83 4.75 16.01
N ALA A 289 -10.08 5.45 14.91
CA ALA A 289 -9.55 5.02 13.62
C ALA A 289 -8.04 5.20 13.59
N TYR A 290 -7.32 4.21 13.01
CA TYR A 290 -5.87 4.27 12.84
C TYR A 290 -5.41 3.93 11.42
N ILE A 291 -6.28 3.32 10.61
CA ILE A 291 -6.06 3.02 9.19
C ILE A 291 -7.28 3.48 8.42
N ARG A 292 -7.07 4.16 7.27
CA ARG A 292 -8.12 4.46 6.31
C ARG A 292 -7.55 4.68 4.92
N TYR A 293 -8.02 3.89 3.96
CA TYR A 293 -7.81 4.14 2.54
C TYR A 293 -9.07 3.75 1.73
N PRO A 294 -9.36 4.48 0.63
CA PRO A 294 -10.54 4.23 -0.20
C PRO A 294 -10.40 2.94 -1.01
N ALA A 295 -11.51 2.44 -1.51
CA ALA A 295 -11.52 1.41 -2.54
C ALA A 295 -11.02 1.98 -3.87
N LEU A 296 -10.38 1.14 -4.69
CA LEU A 296 -10.12 1.41 -6.09
C LEU A 296 -11.19 0.73 -6.95
N ASP A 297 -11.71 1.46 -7.96
CA ASP A 297 -12.57 0.91 -9.01
C ASP A 297 -12.42 1.76 -10.27
N THR A 298 -11.26 1.64 -10.91
CA THR A 298 -10.96 2.38 -12.13
C THR A 298 -11.71 1.74 -13.30
N ASP A 299 -12.47 2.55 -14.05
CA ASP A 299 -13.23 2.07 -15.21
C ASP A 299 -12.28 1.44 -16.24
N PRO A 300 -12.43 0.14 -16.54
CA PRO A 300 -11.57 -0.57 -17.51
C PRO A 300 -11.74 -0.08 -18.95
N ALA A 301 -12.77 0.71 -19.25
CA ALA A 301 -12.99 1.29 -20.57
C ALA A 301 -12.23 2.60 -20.82
N LEU A 302 -11.62 3.20 -19.79
CA LEU A 302 -10.81 4.41 -19.93
C LEU A 302 -9.63 4.17 -20.88
N ALA A 303 -9.37 5.13 -21.77
CA ALA A 303 -8.34 5.01 -22.80
C ALA A 303 -6.95 4.60 -22.25
N PRO A 304 -6.45 5.20 -21.13
CA PRO A 304 -5.17 4.78 -20.55
C PRO A 304 -5.18 3.31 -20.07
N VAL A 305 -6.27 2.85 -19.46
CA VAL A 305 -6.40 1.48 -18.96
C VAL A 305 -6.43 0.47 -20.11
N VAL A 306 -7.18 0.79 -21.17
CA VAL A 306 -7.21 -0.01 -22.41
C VAL A 306 -5.83 -0.07 -23.05
N ALA A 307 -5.10 1.05 -23.09
CA ALA A 307 -3.74 1.10 -23.63
C ALA A 307 -2.80 0.19 -22.84
N LEU A 308 -2.79 0.29 -21.49
CA LEU A 308 -2.01 -0.58 -20.62
C LEU A 308 -2.36 -2.07 -20.80
N GLY A 309 -3.66 -2.40 -20.88
CA GLY A 309 -4.11 -3.77 -21.13
C GLY A 309 -3.52 -4.36 -22.42
N LYS A 310 -3.42 -3.58 -23.49
CA LYS A 310 -2.76 -3.98 -24.74
C LYS A 310 -1.25 -4.17 -24.58
N LEU A 311 -0.59 -3.32 -23.79
CA LEU A 311 0.85 -3.43 -23.53
C LEU A 311 1.20 -4.69 -22.73
N VAL A 312 0.37 -5.04 -21.76
CA VAL A 312 0.54 -6.26 -20.94
C VAL A 312 0.16 -7.53 -21.73
N GLY A 313 -0.61 -7.39 -22.81
CA GLY A 313 -1.07 -8.53 -23.61
C GLY A 313 -2.18 -9.34 -22.92
N MET A 314 -2.93 -8.70 -22.03
CA MET A 314 -4.02 -9.33 -21.26
C MET A 314 -5.39 -8.87 -21.76
N GLY A 315 -6.41 -9.63 -21.37
CA GLY A 315 -7.82 -9.23 -21.49
C GLY A 315 -8.20 -8.09 -20.54
N ALA A 316 -9.49 -8.00 -20.20
CA ALA A 316 -9.96 -7.00 -19.25
C ALA A 316 -9.25 -7.13 -17.89
N PRO A 317 -8.86 -5.99 -17.25
CA PRO A 317 -8.29 -6.02 -15.91
C PRO A 317 -9.34 -6.51 -14.89
N GLY A 318 -8.87 -6.90 -13.71
CA GLY A 318 -9.72 -7.40 -12.64
C GLY A 318 -9.28 -6.91 -11.25
N PRO A 319 -9.97 -7.30 -10.19
CA PRO A 319 -9.61 -6.88 -8.84
C PRO A 319 -8.41 -7.67 -8.30
N VAL A 320 -7.72 -7.05 -7.31
CA VAL A 320 -6.83 -7.74 -6.36
C VAL A 320 -7.53 -7.98 -5.03
N GLY A 321 -7.06 -8.97 -4.27
CA GLY A 321 -7.63 -9.34 -2.97
C GLY A 321 -7.08 -8.54 -1.78
N PHE A 322 -6.13 -7.64 -2.01
CA PHE A 322 -5.46 -6.82 -1.02
C PHE A 322 -5.67 -5.32 -1.33
N GLY A 323 -5.42 -4.45 -0.35
CA GLY A 323 -5.51 -3.00 -0.54
C GLY A 323 -4.15 -2.43 -0.93
N THR A 324 -4.15 -1.31 -1.62
CA THR A 324 -2.95 -0.60 -2.06
C THR A 324 -3.15 0.91 -2.00
N GLU A 325 -2.11 1.69 -2.23
CA GLU A 325 -2.18 3.15 -2.37
C GLU A 325 -2.94 3.63 -3.62
N ALA A 326 -3.24 2.74 -4.58
CA ALA A 326 -3.85 3.12 -5.86
C ALA A 326 -5.20 3.86 -5.69
N GLY A 327 -6.01 3.44 -4.69
CA GLY A 327 -7.25 4.13 -4.36
C GLY A 327 -7.05 5.56 -3.89
N LEU A 328 -5.97 5.81 -3.13
CA LEU A 328 -5.60 7.15 -2.65
C LEU A 328 -5.13 8.06 -3.79
N TYR A 329 -4.33 7.54 -4.73
CA TYR A 329 -3.95 8.27 -5.93
C TYR A 329 -5.16 8.64 -6.78
N ALA A 330 -6.06 7.70 -7.03
CA ALA A 330 -7.27 7.94 -7.80
C ALA A 330 -8.17 9.01 -7.14
N ASP A 331 -8.37 8.93 -5.83
CA ASP A 331 -9.20 9.87 -5.07
C ASP A 331 -8.60 11.28 -5.02
N ARG A 332 -7.29 11.38 -4.72
CA ARG A 332 -6.64 12.68 -4.45
C ARG A 332 -6.23 13.42 -5.72
N LEU A 333 -5.78 12.72 -6.76
CA LEU A 333 -5.36 13.35 -8.01
C LEU A 333 -6.46 13.38 -9.06
N GLY A 334 -7.54 12.60 -8.89
CA GLY A 334 -8.65 12.54 -9.84
C GLY A 334 -8.26 11.89 -11.18
N VAL A 335 -7.24 11.04 -11.19
CA VAL A 335 -6.71 10.37 -12.39
C VAL A 335 -6.89 8.86 -12.29
N PRO A 336 -6.99 8.13 -13.43
CA PRO A 336 -7.04 6.67 -13.40
C PRO A 336 -5.81 6.09 -12.70
N ALA A 337 -6.02 5.16 -11.77
CA ALA A 337 -4.96 4.37 -11.15
C ALA A 337 -5.17 2.89 -11.41
N VAL A 338 -4.09 2.15 -11.61
CA VAL A 338 -4.06 0.71 -11.82
C VAL A 338 -2.92 0.07 -11.02
N ILE A 339 -2.99 -1.23 -10.86
CA ILE A 339 -2.01 -2.01 -10.11
C ILE A 339 -1.34 -2.97 -11.08
N LEU A 340 0.00 -2.96 -11.12
CA LEU A 340 0.77 -3.79 -12.03
C LEU A 340 2.22 -3.90 -11.57
N GLY A 341 2.66 -5.06 -11.13
CA GLY A 341 4.04 -5.27 -10.73
C GLY A 341 4.48 -6.72 -10.74
N PRO A 342 5.81 -6.96 -10.65
CA PRO A 342 6.41 -8.28 -10.60
C PRO A 342 6.22 -8.91 -9.22
N GLY A 343 6.34 -10.23 -9.12
CA GLY A 343 6.10 -10.98 -7.90
C GLY A 343 4.64 -11.39 -7.74
N ASP A 344 4.39 -12.26 -6.79
CA ASP A 344 3.05 -12.71 -6.42
C ASP A 344 2.80 -12.42 -4.94
N ILE A 345 1.65 -11.82 -4.64
CA ILE A 345 1.28 -11.50 -3.23
C ILE A 345 1.24 -12.76 -2.35
N ALA A 346 1.03 -13.93 -2.91
CA ALA A 346 1.06 -15.19 -2.17
C ALA A 346 2.48 -15.55 -1.67
N ASP A 347 3.51 -14.99 -2.25
CA ASP A 347 4.91 -15.17 -1.86
C ASP A 347 5.43 -14.03 -0.98
N ALA A 348 4.73 -12.91 -0.92
CA ALA A 348 5.00 -11.79 -0.02
C ALA A 348 4.65 -12.13 1.46
N HIS A 349 5.14 -11.33 2.42
CA HIS A 349 4.84 -11.41 3.86
C HIS A 349 5.17 -12.73 4.55
N ARG A 350 5.97 -13.59 3.91
CA ARG A 350 6.40 -14.88 4.46
C ARG A 350 7.93 -15.04 4.37
N PRO A 351 8.53 -15.98 5.12
CA PRO A 351 9.94 -16.34 4.92
C PRO A 351 10.19 -16.82 3.49
N ASP A 352 11.40 -16.58 2.99
CA ASP A 352 11.83 -16.93 1.64
C ASP A 352 10.97 -16.26 0.54
N GLU A 353 10.47 -15.05 0.82
CA GLU A 353 9.88 -14.19 -0.21
C GLU A 353 10.83 -14.08 -1.41
N PHE A 354 10.28 -14.14 -2.63
CA PHE A 354 11.09 -14.09 -3.83
C PHE A 354 10.37 -13.40 -4.99
N VAL A 355 11.16 -12.96 -5.96
CA VAL A 355 10.69 -12.55 -7.28
C VAL A 355 11.38 -13.40 -8.35
N ASP A 356 10.62 -13.76 -9.39
CA ASP A 356 11.18 -14.46 -10.56
C ASP A 356 11.93 -13.45 -11.46
N PRO A 357 13.19 -13.67 -11.83
CA PRO A 357 13.90 -12.81 -12.77
C PRO A 357 13.14 -12.55 -14.08
N ALA A 358 12.40 -13.53 -14.57
CA ALA A 358 11.61 -13.36 -15.80
C ALA A 358 10.46 -12.36 -15.60
N GLN A 359 9.91 -12.24 -14.39
CA GLN A 359 8.91 -11.21 -14.10
C GLN A 359 9.54 -9.81 -13.97
N LEU A 360 10.78 -9.69 -13.49
CA LEU A 360 11.51 -8.42 -13.50
C LEU A 360 11.82 -7.96 -14.93
N ASP A 361 12.24 -8.87 -15.80
CA ASP A 361 12.45 -8.57 -17.22
C ASP A 361 11.15 -8.15 -17.91
N GLN A 362 10.04 -8.86 -17.62
CA GLN A 362 8.72 -8.51 -18.13
C GLN A 362 8.28 -7.14 -17.60
N CYS A 363 8.52 -6.84 -16.34
CA CYS A 363 8.20 -5.54 -15.74
C CYS A 363 8.95 -4.43 -16.47
N SER A 364 10.26 -4.56 -16.64
CA SER A 364 11.09 -3.59 -17.36
C SER A 364 10.59 -3.36 -18.79
N ASP A 365 10.23 -4.43 -19.54
CA ASP A 365 9.69 -4.29 -20.90
C ASP A 365 8.33 -3.58 -20.91
N VAL A 366 7.44 -3.92 -19.98
CA VAL A 366 6.11 -3.28 -19.90
C VAL A 366 6.25 -1.82 -19.50
N LEU A 367 7.08 -1.49 -18.50
CA LEU A 367 7.32 -0.11 -18.08
C LEU A 367 7.93 0.72 -19.22
N ARG A 368 8.90 0.19 -19.94
CA ARG A 368 9.48 0.84 -21.13
C ARG A 368 8.40 1.17 -22.16
N ARG A 369 7.57 0.20 -22.54
CA ARG A 369 6.47 0.41 -23.50
C ARG A 369 5.42 1.38 -22.94
N THR A 370 5.23 1.42 -21.64
CA THR A 370 4.35 2.40 -20.99
C THR A 370 4.90 3.82 -21.14
N VAL A 371 6.20 4.01 -20.88
CA VAL A 371 6.87 5.31 -21.11
C VAL A 371 6.82 5.69 -22.59
N ASP A 372 7.12 4.76 -23.50
CA ASP A 372 7.02 4.99 -24.93
C ASP A 372 5.60 5.50 -25.30
N ARG A 373 4.56 4.83 -24.83
CA ARG A 373 3.16 5.13 -25.17
C ARG A 373 2.65 6.45 -24.60
N PHE A 374 2.97 6.75 -23.34
CA PHE A 374 2.40 7.90 -22.63
C PHE A 374 3.31 9.13 -22.67
N CYS A 375 4.62 8.93 -22.83
CA CYS A 375 5.56 10.03 -22.67
C CYS A 375 6.34 10.39 -23.96
N THR A 376 6.30 9.55 -25.03
CA THR A 376 7.06 9.84 -26.25
C THR A 376 6.23 9.89 -27.51
N GLU A 377 5.14 9.14 -27.63
CA GLU A 377 4.27 9.13 -28.80
C GLU A 377 3.47 10.43 -28.91
N SER A 378 3.25 10.93 -30.10
CA SER A 378 2.31 12.02 -30.36
C SER A 378 0.89 11.47 -30.41
N GLU A 379 -0.12 12.20 -29.91
CA GLU A 379 -1.55 11.79 -29.93
C GLU A 379 -2.11 11.48 -31.34
N GLU A 380 -1.34 11.66 -32.39
CA GLU A 380 -1.76 11.48 -33.81
C GLU A 380 -1.40 10.10 -34.40
N ALA A 381 -1.06 9.09 -33.59
CA ALA A 381 -0.69 7.77 -34.10
C ALA A 381 -1.79 6.71 -33.89
#